data_0352f924faa8dc545eeb1f461ee11aaa
#
_entry.id   0352f924faa8dc545eeb1f461ee11aaa
#
_cell.length_a   1.000
_cell.length_b   1.000
_cell.length_c   1.000
_cell.angle_alpha   90.00
_cell.angle_beta   90.00
_cell.angle_gamma   90.00
#
_symmetry.space_group_name_H-M   'P 1'
#
loop_
_entity.id
_entity.type
_entity.pdbx_description
1 polymer ?
#
loop_
_entity_poly.entity_id
_entity_poly.type
_entity_poly.pdbx_seq_one_letter_code
_entity_poly.pdbx_strand_id
1 'polypeptide(L)'
;MYEKYKNSYKVTEKELVSLSVYNVGFQRCDSLYQWGPGIRDHYLIHYIISGKGFYRIGKRTYELQAGDSFLVYPNTEVVYYAAETDPWEYAWVGFTGSDASMILKATDFSPEKPIIRETPHGSDIHRQILHIYDARGNEFEHA
;
A
#
# COMPACT_ATOMS: atom_id res chain seq x y z
N MET A 1 14.75 8.21 -17.46
CA MET A 1 14.42 7.95 -17.10
C MET A 1 13.78 7.76 -16.58
N TYR A 2 13.53 7.45 -16.22
CA TYR A 2 13.12 7.25 -15.61
C TYR A 2 12.24 6.72 -15.69
N GLU A 3 11.85 6.33 -15.76
CA GLU A 3 10.97 5.87 -15.76
C GLU A 3 10.45 5.36 -14.79
N LYS A 4 11.05 4.97 -14.05
CA LYS A 4 10.53 4.57 -12.86
C LYS A 4 10.32 5.75 -12.06
N TYR A 5 9.23 5.91 -11.44
CA TYR A 5 8.94 7.06 -10.62
C TYR A 5 8.54 6.58 -9.23
N LYS A 6 8.69 7.43 -8.29
CA LYS A 6 8.17 7.20 -6.96
C LYS A 6 7.71 8.54 -6.42
N ASN A 7 6.40 8.66 -6.22
CA ASN A 7 5.81 9.87 -5.69
C ASN A 7 5.16 9.53 -4.36
N SER A 8 5.60 10.19 -3.30
CA SER A 8 5.00 9.94 -2.00
C SER A 8 5.07 11.20 -1.17
N TYR A 9 4.17 11.29 -0.21
CA TYR A 9 4.13 12.38 0.74
C TYR A 9 3.85 11.82 2.11
N LYS A 10 4.55 12.34 3.09
CA LYS A 10 4.35 11.93 4.45
C LYS A 10 3.57 13.02 5.17
N VAL A 11 2.47 12.64 5.79
CA VAL A 11 1.67 13.56 6.56
C VAL A 11 2.31 13.71 7.93
N THR A 12 2.64 14.93 8.31
CA THR A 12 3.30 15.15 9.57
C THR A 12 2.37 15.67 10.65
N GLU A 13 1.16 15.93 10.28
CA GLU A 13 0.23 16.49 11.19
C GLU A 13 -0.21 15.52 12.17
N LYS A 14 -0.30 15.78 13.37
CA LYS A 14 -0.65 14.88 14.20
C LYS A 14 -1.84 14.89 14.65
N GLU A 15 -2.41 14.43 14.95
CA GLU A 15 -3.35 14.19 15.20
C GLU A 15 -4.04 13.94 16.14
N LEU A 16 -4.75 14.28 16.54
CA LEU A 16 -5.78 14.11 17.41
C LEU A 16 -6.88 13.30 16.87
N VAL A 17 -6.74 12.80 15.64
CA VAL A 17 -7.79 11.99 15.05
C VAL A 17 -7.49 10.53 15.30
N SER A 18 -8.54 9.71 15.32
CA SER A 18 -8.41 8.29 15.58
C SER A 18 -7.88 7.53 14.38
N LEU A 19 -7.90 8.14 13.21
CA LEU A 19 -7.31 7.57 12.00
C LEU A 19 -6.61 8.67 11.26
N SER A 20 -5.36 8.46 10.94
CA SER A 20 -4.54 9.46 10.28
C SER A 20 -3.82 8.84 9.11
N VAL A 21 -3.85 9.52 7.96
CA VAL A 21 -3.10 9.08 6.80
C VAL A 21 -1.64 9.47 7.01
N TYR A 22 -0.76 8.47 6.97
CA TYR A 22 0.67 8.65 7.22
C TYR A 22 1.39 9.04 5.93
N ASN A 23 1.11 8.35 4.85
CA ASN A 23 1.64 8.70 3.54
C ASN A 23 0.81 8.05 2.45
N VAL A 24 1.04 8.48 1.23
CA VAL A 24 0.35 7.94 0.06
C VAL A 24 1.30 8.12 -1.12
N GLY A 25 1.30 7.18 -2.04
CA GLY A 25 2.19 7.29 -3.18
C GLY A 25 1.94 6.24 -4.24
N PHE A 26 2.78 6.31 -5.26
CA PHE A 26 2.77 5.37 -6.38
C PHE A 26 4.20 5.03 -6.72
N GLN A 27 4.40 3.85 -7.30
CA GLN A 27 5.71 3.49 -7.78
C GLN A 27 5.57 2.48 -8.91
N ARG A 28 6.25 2.75 -10.03
CA ARG A 28 6.45 1.75 -11.07
C ARG A 28 7.79 1.12 -10.80
N CYS A 29 7.80 -0.19 -10.58
CA CYS A 29 8.98 -0.88 -10.11
C CYS A 29 9.78 -1.47 -11.26
N ASP A 30 11.08 -1.55 -11.07
CA ASP A 30 11.94 -2.29 -11.97
C ASP A 30 11.78 -3.78 -11.74
N SER A 31 12.25 -4.55 -12.70
CA SER A 31 12.33 -6.00 -12.56
C SER A 31 13.01 -6.34 -11.24
N LEU A 32 12.34 -7.16 -10.44
CA LEU A 32 12.86 -7.69 -9.19
C LEU A 32 13.12 -6.62 -8.10
N TYR A 33 12.65 -5.40 -8.32
CA TYR A 33 12.77 -4.37 -7.28
C TYR A 33 12.13 -4.89 -5.99
N GLN A 34 12.85 -4.77 -4.89
CA GLN A 34 12.43 -5.38 -3.65
C GLN A 34 12.45 -4.37 -2.52
N TRP A 35 11.43 -4.43 -1.69
CA TRP A 35 11.41 -3.72 -0.43
C TRP A 35 11.51 -4.75 0.68
N GLY A 36 12.44 -4.53 1.61
CA GLY A 36 12.62 -5.39 2.75
C GLY A 36 13.66 -6.47 2.51
N PRO A 37 13.81 -7.37 3.47
CA PRO A 37 12.99 -7.55 4.67
C PRO A 37 13.00 -6.31 5.54
N GLY A 38 11.84 -5.98 6.09
CA GLY A 38 11.74 -4.79 6.90
C GLY A 38 10.46 -4.78 7.71
N ILE A 39 10.40 -3.82 8.63
CA ILE A 39 9.29 -3.66 9.54
C ILE A 39 8.83 -2.22 9.43
N ARG A 40 7.52 -2.04 9.35
CA ARG A 40 6.93 -0.70 9.35
C ARG A 40 6.31 -0.42 10.69
N ASP A 41 6.11 0.83 11.01
CA ASP A 41 5.45 1.23 12.25
C ASP A 41 4.04 1.72 12.02
N HIS A 42 3.48 1.43 10.84
CA HIS A 42 2.13 1.85 10.49
C HIS A 42 1.54 0.81 9.55
N TYR A 43 0.23 0.89 9.33
CA TYR A 43 -0.45 0.04 8.36
C TYR A 43 -0.20 0.58 6.96
N LEU A 44 -0.11 -0.32 5.99
CA LEU A 44 0.18 0.08 4.62
C LEU A 44 -0.58 -0.84 3.67
N ILE A 45 -1.48 -0.27 2.90
CA ILE A 45 -2.20 -1.03 1.88
C ILE A 45 -1.61 -0.68 0.53
N HIS A 46 -1.25 -1.71 -0.23
CA HIS A 46 -0.81 -1.55 -1.61
C HIS A 46 -1.90 -2.08 -2.52
N TYR A 47 -2.15 -1.36 -3.60
CA TYR A 47 -3.03 -1.81 -4.67
C TYR A 47 -2.20 -1.96 -5.93
N ILE A 48 -2.28 -3.13 -6.57
CA ILE A 48 -1.49 -3.41 -7.77
C ILE A 48 -2.22 -2.84 -8.97
N ILE A 49 -1.63 -1.85 -9.61
CA ILE A 49 -2.22 -1.18 -10.77
C ILE A 49 -2.00 -2.01 -12.02
N SER A 50 -0.79 -2.55 -12.18
CA SER A 50 -0.44 -3.34 -13.36
C SER A 50 0.71 -4.26 -12.98
N GLY A 51 0.92 -5.27 -13.79
CA GLY A 51 2.03 -6.19 -13.58
C GLY A 51 1.80 -7.13 -12.44
N LYS A 52 2.88 -7.70 -11.94
CA LYS A 52 2.77 -8.69 -10.87
C LYS A 52 3.99 -8.69 -10.00
N GLY A 53 3.85 -9.33 -8.85
CA GLY A 53 4.95 -9.44 -7.90
C GLY A 53 4.58 -10.38 -6.78
N PHE A 54 5.37 -10.34 -5.71
CA PHE A 54 5.26 -11.31 -4.62
C PHE A 54 5.32 -10.60 -3.28
N TYR A 55 4.49 -11.05 -2.37
CA TYR A 55 4.45 -10.52 -1.00
C TYR A 55 4.69 -11.69 -0.05
N ARG A 56 5.75 -11.62 0.73
CA ARG A 56 6.11 -12.69 1.64
C ARG A 56 6.04 -12.21 3.08
N ILE A 57 5.35 -13.00 3.89
CA ILE A 57 5.23 -12.74 5.29
C ILE A 57 5.38 -14.07 6.00
N GLY A 58 6.37 -14.17 6.88
CA GLY A 58 6.69 -15.42 7.51
C GLY A 58 7.10 -16.45 6.47
N LYS A 59 6.43 -17.59 6.49
CA LYS A 59 6.71 -18.66 5.54
C LYS A 59 5.75 -18.65 4.36
N ARG A 60 4.88 -17.64 4.28
CA ARG A 60 3.89 -17.57 3.22
C ARG A 60 4.32 -16.57 2.18
N THR A 61 4.16 -16.94 0.91
CA THR A 61 4.42 -16.05 -0.20
C THR A 61 3.18 -16.02 -1.08
N TYR A 62 2.73 -14.82 -1.38
CA TYR A 62 1.56 -14.62 -2.23
C TYR A 62 2.01 -13.99 -3.53
N GLU A 63 1.61 -14.58 -4.64
CA GLU A 63 1.81 -13.97 -5.94
C GLU A 63 0.60 -13.10 -6.23
N LEU A 64 0.83 -11.84 -6.57
CA LEU A 64 -0.23 -10.86 -6.75
C LEU A 64 -0.10 -10.19 -8.10
N GLN A 65 -1.22 -9.74 -8.63
CA GLN A 65 -1.24 -9.13 -9.95
C GLN A 65 -2.24 -7.99 -9.94
N ALA A 66 -2.38 -7.32 -11.09
CA ALA A 66 -3.26 -6.17 -11.23
C ALA A 66 -4.62 -6.46 -10.62
N GLY A 67 -5.10 -5.54 -9.81
CA GLY A 67 -6.40 -5.66 -9.14
C GLY A 67 -6.32 -6.21 -7.74
N ASP A 68 -5.21 -6.86 -7.39
CA ASP A 68 -5.04 -7.40 -6.04
C ASP A 68 -4.52 -6.32 -5.11
N SER A 69 -4.72 -6.53 -3.81
CA SER A 69 -4.21 -5.63 -2.79
C SER A 69 -3.55 -6.44 -1.69
N PHE A 70 -2.58 -5.84 -1.01
CA PHE A 70 -2.01 -6.49 0.16
C PHE A 70 -1.84 -5.48 1.28
N LEU A 71 -1.89 -5.98 2.51
CA LEU A 71 -1.81 -5.15 3.71
C LEU A 71 -0.57 -5.51 4.51
N VAL A 72 0.21 -4.50 4.84
CA VAL A 72 1.34 -4.65 5.75
C VAL A 72 0.87 -4.16 7.10
N TYR A 73 1.03 -4.99 8.11
CA TYR A 73 0.69 -4.66 9.49
C TYR A 73 1.90 -4.04 10.18
N PRO A 74 1.68 -3.14 11.12
CA PRO A 74 2.81 -2.59 11.87
C PRO A 74 3.51 -3.69 12.66
N ASN A 75 4.80 -3.51 12.84
CA ASN A 75 5.62 -4.38 13.68
C ASN A 75 5.71 -5.82 13.16
N THR A 76 5.52 -6.01 11.86
CA THR A 76 5.58 -7.33 11.26
C THR A 76 6.62 -7.29 10.15
N GLU A 77 7.55 -8.23 10.17
CA GLU A 77 8.58 -8.27 9.16
C GLU A 77 8.04 -8.86 7.88
N VAL A 78 8.25 -8.15 6.77
CA VAL A 78 7.75 -8.58 5.46
C VAL A 78 8.78 -8.24 4.41
N VAL A 79 8.60 -8.85 3.24
CA VAL A 79 9.36 -8.47 2.06
C VAL A 79 8.40 -8.56 0.88
N TYR A 80 8.51 -7.61 -0.05
CA TYR A 80 7.74 -7.72 -1.28
C TYR A 80 8.62 -7.28 -2.43
N TYR A 81 8.42 -7.91 -3.59
CA TYR A 81 9.28 -7.66 -4.73
C TYR A 81 8.52 -7.85 -6.03
N ALA A 82 8.90 -7.05 -7.01
CA ALA A 82 8.31 -7.11 -8.35
C ALA A 82 8.78 -8.37 -9.06
N ALA A 83 7.95 -8.90 -9.94
CA ALA A 83 8.35 -10.05 -10.75
C ALA A 83 9.46 -9.66 -11.70
N GLU A 84 10.18 -10.64 -12.17
CA GLU A 84 11.27 -10.41 -13.12
C GLU A 84 10.71 -9.92 -14.45
N THR A 85 9.66 -10.57 -14.94
CA THR A 85 8.97 -10.13 -16.14
C THR A 85 7.64 -9.55 -15.71
N ASP A 86 7.24 -8.43 -16.33
CA ASP A 86 6.01 -7.74 -16.03
C ASP A 86 5.99 -7.26 -14.59
N PRO A 87 7.03 -6.52 -14.16
CA PRO A 87 7.10 -6.04 -12.79
C PRO A 87 5.96 -5.08 -12.48
N TRP A 88 5.52 -5.09 -11.26
CA TRP A 88 4.31 -4.37 -10.88
C TRP A 88 4.52 -2.86 -10.75
N GLU A 89 3.41 -2.16 -10.94
CA GLU A 89 3.24 -0.80 -10.55
C GLU A 89 2.16 -0.79 -9.49
N TYR A 90 2.38 -0.09 -8.39
CA TYR A 90 1.39 -0.09 -7.33
C TYR A 90 1.20 1.30 -6.76
N ALA A 91 0.07 1.46 -6.10
CA ALA A 91 -0.23 2.64 -5.31
C ALA A 91 -0.35 2.18 -3.87
N TRP A 92 -0.07 3.08 -2.94
CA TRP A 92 -0.19 2.70 -1.53
C TRP A 92 -0.76 3.85 -0.71
N VAL A 93 -1.36 3.48 0.42
CA VAL A 93 -1.73 4.42 1.46
C VAL A 93 -1.30 3.83 2.79
N GLY A 94 -0.56 4.63 3.55
CA GLY A 94 -0.13 4.26 4.88
C GLY A 94 -0.95 5.04 5.88
N PHE A 95 -1.33 4.41 6.97
CA PHE A 95 -2.17 5.06 7.95
C PHE A 95 -1.91 4.49 9.34
N THR A 96 -2.32 5.27 10.32
CA THR A 96 -2.15 4.91 11.71
C THR A 96 -3.32 5.51 12.47
N GLY A 97 -3.37 5.28 13.78
CA GLY A 97 -4.44 5.82 14.59
C GLY A 97 -5.03 4.75 15.47
N SER A 98 -5.67 5.17 16.55
CA SER A 98 -6.19 4.25 17.54
C SER A 98 -7.30 3.36 16.98
N ASP A 99 -8.00 3.82 15.95
CA ASP A 99 -9.11 3.05 15.38
C ASP A 99 -8.72 2.25 14.15
N ALA A 100 -7.44 2.30 13.75
CA ALA A 100 -7.04 1.65 12.50
C ALA A 100 -7.33 0.16 12.53
N SER A 101 -6.99 -0.51 13.62
CA SER A 101 -7.19 -1.95 13.67
C SER A 101 -8.68 -2.30 13.67
N MET A 102 -9.50 -1.49 14.32
CA MET A 102 -10.93 -1.75 14.33
C MET A 102 -11.53 -1.57 12.93
N ILE A 103 -11.09 -0.53 12.23
CA ILE A 103 -11.57 -0.29 10.88
C ILE A 103 -11.19 -1.43 9.97
N LEU A 104 -9.96 -1.93 10.11
CA LEU A 104 -9.51 -3.02 9.26
C LEU A 104 -10.26 -4.31 9.51
N LYS A 105 -10.80 -4.49 10.72
CA LYS A 105 -11.60 -5.68 11.00
C LYS A 105 -12.88 -5.70 10.18
N ALA A 106 -13.30 -4.58 9.65
CA ALA A 106 -14.48 -4.51 8.80
C ALA A 106 -14.14 -4.82 7.35
N THR A 107 -12.87 -5.06 7.05
CA THR A 107 -12.44 -5.40 5.69
C THR A 107 -12.20 -6.89 5.60
N ASP A 108 -11.89 -7.34 4.39
CA ASP A 108 -11.55 -8.74 4.16
C ASP A 108 -10.11 -9.06 4.47
N PHE A 109 -9.32 -8.09 4.88
CA PHE A 109 -7.95 -8.35 5.32
C PHE A 109 -7.95 -8.97 6.70
N SER A 110 -7.04 -9.89 6.94
CA SER A 110 -6.79 -10.43 8.27
C SER A 110 -5.32 -10.82 8.37
N PRO A 111 -4.80 -10.97 9.59
CA PRO A 111 -3.39 -11.41 9.70
C PRO A 111 -3.15 -12.76 9.05
N GLU A 112 -4.15 -13.62 9.01
CA GLU A 112 -4.02 -14.92 8.37
C GLU A 112 -4.13 -14.82 6.86
N LYS A 113 -4.76 -13.78 6.35
CA LYS A 113 -4.93 -13.57 4.92
C LYS A 113 -4.78 -12.08 4.64
N PRO A 114 -3.55 -11.59 4.57
CA PRO A 114 -3.29 -10.15 4.41
C PRO A 114 -3.36 -9.70 2.96
N ILE A 115 -4.16 -10.35 2.15
CA ILE A 115 -4.33 -9.99 0.76
C ILE A 115 -5.81 -10.02 0.41
N ILE A 116 -6.17 -9.24 -0.60
CA ILE A 116 -7.50 -9.29 -1.19
C ILE A 116 -7.27 -9.46 -2.68
N ARG A 117 -7.80 -10.55 -3.24
CA ARG A 117 -7.69 -10.79 -4.67
C ARG A 117 -8.63 -9.86 -5.40
N GLU A 118 -8.40 -9.71 -6.68
CA GLU A 118 -9.21 -8.82 -7.50
C GLU A 118 -10.68 -9.06 -7.23
N THR A 119 -11.39 -7.99 -6.93
CA THR A 119 -12.80 -8.05 -6.61
C THR A 119 -13.48 -6.94 -7.37
N PRO A 120 -14.82 -6.91 -7.38
CA PRO A 120 -15.50 -5.77 -7.97
C PRO A 120 -15.13 -4.43 -7.36
N HIS A 121 -14.53 -4.45 -6.16
CA HIS A 121 -14.17 -3.22 -5.46
C HIS A 121 -12.71 -2.84 -5.64
N GLY A 122 -11.93 -3.62 -6.39
CA GLY A 122 -10.52 -3.32 -6.54
C GLY A 122 -10.26 -1.95 -7.14
N SER A 123 -11.01 -1.60 -8.18
CA SER A 123 -10.84 -0.30 -8.80
C SER A 123 -11.29 0.82 -7.87
N ASP A 124 -12.18 0.55 -6.94
CA ASP A 124 -12.59 1.55 -5.96
C ASP A 124 -11.46 1.85 -4.99
N ILE A 125 -10.71 0.83 -4.58
CA ILE A 125 -9.56 1.04 -3.71
C ILE A 125 -8.55 1.94 -4.41
N HIS A 126 -8.26 1.66 -5.66
CA HIS A 126 -7.32 2.46 -6.45
C HIS A 126 -7.81 3.90 -6.54
N ARG A 127 -9.09 4.09 -6.83
CA ARG A 127 -9.65 5.42 -6.98
C ARG A 127 -9.57 6.19 -5.67
N GLN A 128 -9.81 5.51 -4.54
CA GLN A 128 -9.73 6.16 -3.25
C GLN A 128 -8.30 6.59 -2.93
N ILE A 129 -7.32 5.76 -3.26
CA ILE A 129 -5.92 6.12 -3.02
C ILE A 129 -5.56 7.34 -3.86
N LEU A 130 -5.98 7.37 -5.11
CA LEU A 130 -5.73 8.53 -5.97
C LEU A 130 -6.37 9.78 -5.42
N HIS A 131 -7.59 9.64 -4.91
CA HIS A 131 -8.29 10.77 -4.33
C HIS A 131 -7.55 11.34 -3.13
N ILE A 132 -7.06 10.47 -2.27
CA ILE A 132 -6.29 10.90 -1.10
C ILE A 132 -5.03 11.62 -1.55
N TYR A 133 -4.35 11.07 -2.56
CA TYR A 133 -3.11 11.64 -3.06
C TYR A 133 -3.37 13.05 -3.61
N ASP A 134 -4.40 13.21 -4.43
CA ASP A 134 -4.71 14.50 -5.03
C ASP A 134 -5.15 15.51 -4.00
N ALA A 135 -6.01 15.09 -3.08
CA ALA A 135 -6.50 16.00 -2.05
C ALA A 135 -5.37 16.49 -1.18
N ARG A 136 -4.47 15.59 -0.82
CA ARG A 136 -3.33 15.93 -0.01
C ARG A 136 -2.45 16.95 -0.74
N GLY A 137 -2.20 16.73 -2.02
CA GLY A 137 -1.39 17.65 -2.78
C GLY A 137 -2.00 19.03 -2.83
N ASN A 138 -3.28 19.10 -3.10
CA ASN A 138 -3.95 20.40 -3.14
C ASN A 138 -3.89 21.07 -1.80
N GLU A 139 -4.15 20.33 -0.77
CA GLU A 139 -4.19 20.88 0.56
C GLU A 139 -2.84 21.42 0.98
N PHE A 140 -1.81 20.68 0.77
CA PHE A 140 -0.48 21.10 1.16
C PHE A 140 0.02 22.26 0.33
N GLU A 141 -0.41 22.35 -0.91
CA GLU A 141 0.00 23.46 -1.74
C GLU A 141 -0.66 24.75 -1.34
N HIS A 142 -1.81 24.69 -0.72
CA HIS A 142 -2.53 25.86 -0.32
C HIS A 142 -2.40 26.18 1.16
N ALA A 143 -1.69 25.34 1.84
CA ALA A 143 -1.48 25.57 3.26
C ALA A 143 -0.29 26.51 3.46
#